data_c4b3a1019a9003799d9d04683395d9f8
#
_entry.id   c4b3a1019a9003799d9d04683395d9f8
#
_cell.length_a   1.000
_cell.length_b   1.000
_cell.length_c   1.000
_cell.angle_alpha   90.00
_cell.angle_beta   90.00
_cell.angle_gamma   90.00
#
_symmetry.space_group_name_H-M   'P 1'
#
loop_
_entity.id
_entity.type
_entity.pdbx_description
1 polymer ?
#
loop_
_entity_poly.entity_id
_entity_poly.type
_entity_poly.pdbx_seq_one_letter_code
_entity_poly.pdbx_strand_id
1 'polypeptide(L)'
;YWFLKDKTLGQVMVGHIPQASQHAAVLVDGSGTMVAANWTPINSLAVGLTRNGVELTAPNPGLGLPVVGFPVGAAMWCGSTSLPTGGNCEPISIDGVRYDSPTFAGFSASASWGADDFWDVALRYAGEISGFKFAAVAAYYHNSDERAYTGFNTVVGTSNPLKRDAGYFQAGAYLQHVKSGLFLYGAYGKEYNDNILDDGNAFKLGIPGNLTAEQPDGHVWYIKAGIRQNWLPLGATVLYGEYEERNDMFHPDMIALGVDGSQNKQWGLGLVQEIDAAAMSLWLTYRNYETSFSGPGVAGAFDNLDDIDVVTAGAMISF
;
A
#
# COMPACT_ATOMS: atom_id res chain seq x y z
N TYR A 1 -23.02 -4.41 5.23
CA TYR A 1 -23.34 -5.52 4.31
C TYR A 1 -24.06 -6.68 5.03
N TRP A 2 -24.69 -7.55 4.28
CA TRP A 2 -25.22 -8.82 4.77
C TRP A 2 -24.54 -9.99 4.03
N PHE A 3 -24.60 -11.19 4.60
CA PHE A 3 -24.00 -12.35 4.00
C PHE A 3 -24.79 -13.63 4.27
N LEU A 4 -24.65 -14.59 3.36
CA LEU A 4 -25.09 -15.98 3.53
C LEU A 4 -23.84 -16.87 3.49
N LYS A 5 -23.71 -17.75 4.49
CA LYS A 5 -22.56 -18.65 4.62
C LYS A 5 -23.02 -20.09 4.80
N ASP A 6 -22.44 -20.98 4.00
CA ASP A 6 -22.60 -22.43 4.10
C ASP A 6 -21.23 -23.11 4.13
N LYS A 7 -21.11 -24.20 4.87
CA LYS A 7 -19.82 -24.88 5.04
C LYS A 7 -19.31 -25.55 3.76
N THR A 8 -20.21 -25.93 2.86
CA THR A 8 -19.89 -26.64 1.61
C THR A 8 -19.95 -25.74 0.39
N LEU A 9 -20.80 -24.70 0.43
CA LEU A 9 -21.01 -23.79 -0.69
C LEU A 9 -20.21 -22.48 -0.58
N GLY A 10 -19.61 -22.22 0.59
CA GLY A 10 -18.85 -20.97 0.80
C GLY A 10 -19.71 -19.82 1.32
N GLN A 11 -19.36 -18.61 0.96
CA GLN A 11 -20.02 -17.40 1.46
C GLN A 11 -20.28 -16.42 0.32
N VAL A 12 -21.48 -15.82 0.31
CA VAL A 12 -21.84 -14.68 -0.53
C VAL A 12 -22.07 -13.48 0.36
N MET A 13 -21.47 -12.33 0.02
CA MET A 13 -21.66 -11.04 0.69
C MET A 13 -22.25 -10.04 -0.29
N VAL A 14 -23.11 -9.13 0.19
CA VAL A 14 -23.77 -8.09 -0.62
C VAL A 14 -23.87 -6.80 0.20
N GLY A 15 -23.61 -5.66 -0.43
CA GLY A 15 -23.67 -4.32 0.16
C GLY A 15 -22.33 -3.60 0.06
N HIS A 16 -22.03 -2.74 1.02
CA HIS A 16 -20.71 -2.12 1.14
C HIS A 16 -19.74 -3.14 1.77
N ILE A 17 -18.92 -3.78 0.94
CA ILE A 17 -18.13 -4.98 1.29
C ILE A 17 -16.64 -4.78 1.08
N PRO A 18 -15.80 -5.46 1.88
CA PRO A 18 -14.40 -5.62 1.53
C PRO A 18 -14.28 -6.45 0.26
N GLN A 19 -13.52 -5.96 -0.71
CA GLN A 19 -13.31 -6.66 -1.98
C GLN A 19 -12.46 -7.93 -1.81
N ALA A 20 -12.47 -8.83 -2.80
CA ALA A 20 -11.78 -10.12 -2.72
C ALA A 20 -10.25 -9.98 -2.62
N SER A 21 -9.68 -8.98 -3.31
CA SER A 21 -8.25 -8.68 -3.29
C SER A 21 -7.79 -7.86 -2.09
N GLN A 22 -8.74 -7.35 -1.27
CA GLN A 22 -8.41 -6.42 -0.18
C GLN A 22 -7.37 -7.00 0.78
N HIS A 23 -6.27 -6.26 0.95
CA HIS A 23 -5.13 -6.63 1.80
C HIS A 23 -4.55 -8.02 1.53
N ALA A 24 -4.77 -8.57 0.31
CA ALA A 24 -4.43 -9.94 0.03
C ALA A 24 -2.94 -10.24 0.29
N ALA A 25 -2.03 -9.45 -0.27
CA ALA A 25 -0.59 -9.66 -0.09
C ALA A 25 -0.14 -9.50 1.37
N VAL A 26 -0.74 -8.56 2.11
CA VAL A 26 -0.39 -8.26 3.50
C VAL A 26 -0.92 -9.32 4.47
N LEU A 27 -2.14 -9.83 4.25
CA LEU A 27 -2.80 -10.74 5.19
C LEU A 27 -2.19 -12.14 5.27
N VAL A 28 -1.30 -12.52 4.35
CA VAL A 28 -0.57 -13.79 4.45
C VAL A 28 0.63 -13.71 5.39
N ASP A 29 0.99 -12.53 5.86
CA ASP A 29 2.07 -12.33 6.82
C ASP A 29 1.71 -12.89 8.20
N GLY A 30 2.21 -14.07 8.51
CA GLY A 30 2.02 -14.77 9.80
C GLY A 30 3.05 -14.40 10.87
N SER A 31 3.89 -13.41 10.65
CA SER A 31 4.99 -13.07 11.57
C SER A 31 4.54 -12.46 12.90
N GLY A 32 3.33 -11.88 12.97
CA GLY A 32 2.86 -11.10 14.11
C GLY A 32 3.35 -9.64 14.10
N THR A 33 3.94 -9.18 12.99
CA THR A 33 4.49 -7.82 12.86
C THR A 33 3.68 -6.95 11.90
N MET A 34 2.51 -7.41 11.45
CA MET A 34 1.73 -6.74 10.41
C MET A 34 1.50 -5.25 10.72
N VAL A 35 1.07 -4.92 11.93
CA VAL A 35 0.81 -3.51 12.31
C VAL A 35 2.10 -2.70 12.38
N ALA A 36 3.16 -3.28 12.94
CA ALA A 36 4.45 -2.60 13.10
C ALA A 36 5.21 -2.42 11.78
N ALA A 37 5.06 -3.35 10.84
CA ALA A 37 5.82 -3.40 9.59
C ALA A 37 4.97 -3.01 8.37
N ASN A 38 3.89 -3.71 8.11
CA ASN A 38 3.19 -3.61 6.82
C ASN A 38 2.28 -2.37 6.72
N TRP A 39 1.88 -1.78 7.87
CA TRP A 39 1.13 -0.52 7.93
C TRP A 39 2.03 0.72 8.02
N THR A 40 3.29 0.54 7.76
CA THR A 40 4.32 1.57 7.85
C THR A 40 4.08 2.80 7.00
N PRO A 41 3.66 2.69 5.74
CA PRO A 41 3.44 3.88 4.92
C PRO A 41 2.45 4.85 5.54
N ILE A 42 1.43 4.34 6.23
CA ILE A 42 0.43 5.18 6.92
C ILE A 42 1.10 6.08 7.97
N ASN A 43 2.10 5.57 8.69
CA ASN A 43 2.81 6.33 9.71
C ASN A 43 3.81 7.33 9.13
N SER A 44 4.25 7.13 7.90
CA SER A 44 5.31 7.93 7.26
C SER A 44 4.79 8.85 6.17
N LEU A 45 3.56 8.69 5.71
CA LEU A 45 2.97 9.47 4.61
C LEU A 45 3.00 10.97 4.82
N ALA A 46 2.90 11.41 6.07
CA ALA A 46 2.86 12.82 6.43
C ALA A 46 4.24 13.44 6.73
N VAL A 47 5.31 12.63 6.69
CA VAL A 47 6.67 13.16 6.91
C VAL A 47 7.08 13.95 5.68
N GLY A 48 7.46 15.22 5.87
CA GLY A 48 7.87 16.13 4.78
C GLY A 48 9.21 15.72 4.17
N LEU A 49 9.28 15.76 2.84
CA LEU A 49 10.54 15.65 2.12
C LEU A 49 11.38 16.87 2.38
N THR A 50 12.69 16.69 2.63
CA THR A 50 13.64 17.75 2.86
C THR A 50 14.76 17.74 1.83
N ARG A 51 15.40 18.91 1.66
CA ARG A 51 16.61 19.06 0.87
C ARG A 51 17.57 19.99 1.62
N ASN A 52 18.78 19.51 1.92
CA ASN A 52 19.76 20.22 2.75
C ASN A 52 19.18 20.68 4.10
N GLY A 53 18.37 19.82 4.74
CA GLY A 53 17.72 20.09 6.03
C GLY A 53 16.55 21.09 5.96
N VAL A 54 16.11 21.50 4.78
CA VAL A 54 14.97 22.40 4.59
C VAL A 54 13.82 21.64 3.97
N GLU A 55 12.64 21.72 4.61
CA GLU A 55 11.42 21.08 4.10
C GLU A 55 11.01 21.67 2.75
N LEU A 56 10.66 20.79 1.81
CA LEU A 56 10.17 21.20 0.50
C LEU A 56 8.77 21.78 0.65
N THR A 57 8.62 23.01 0.23
CA THR A 57 7.32 23.69 0.18
C THR A 57 6.98 24.02 -1.28
N ALA A 58 5.77 23.62 -1.71
CA ALA A 58 5.25 24.11 -2.98
C ALA A 58 4.42 25.37 -2.76
N PRO A 59 4.51 26.35 -3.65
CA PRO A 59 3.55 27.45 -3.65
C PRO A 59 2.15 26.89 -3.97
N ASN A 60 1.15 27.25 -3.16
CA ASN A 60 -0.24 26.99 -3.50
C ASN A 60 -0.69 28.03 -4.53
N PRO A 61 -0.87 27.69 -5.81
CA PRO A 61 -1.19 28.65 -6.84
C PRO A 61 -2.60 29.27 -6.69
N GLY A 62 -3.45 28.68 -5.88
CA GLY A 62 -4.81 29.18 -5.64
C GLY A 62 -4.99 30.11 -4.44
N LEU A 63 -4.09 30.05 -3.45
CA LEU A 63 -4.23 30.78 -2.19
C LEU A 63 -3.05 31.71 -1.87
N GLY A 64 -1.96 31.69 -2.65
CA GLY A 64 -0.77 32.49 -2.37
C GLY A 64 -0.06 32.12 -1.06
N LEU A 65 -0.44 31.01 -0.43
CA LEU A 65 0.17 30.50 0.79
C LEU A 65 1.11 29.34 0.46
N PRO A 66 2.24 29.21 1.14
CA PRO A 66 3.07 28.04 0.99
C PRO A 66 2.24 26.81 1.43
N VAL A 67 2.15 25.81 0.58
CA VAL A 67 1.60 24.51 0.97
C VAL A 67 2.61 23.84 1.87
N VAL A 68 2.18 23.42 3.01
CA VAL A 68 2.98 22.68 3.97
C VAL A 68 3.44 21.36 3.33
N GLY A 69 4.73 21.30 3.03
CA GLY A 69 5.51 20.11 2.72
C GLY A 69 5.02 19.16 1.61
N PHE A 70 5.94 18.74 0.75
CA PHE A 70 5.74 17.50 -0.01
C PHE A 70 6.02 16.32 0.90
N PRO A 71 5.02 15.49 1.21
CA PRO A 71 5.24 14.34 2.08
C PRO A 71 5.92 13.19 1.32
N VAL A 72 6.61 12.32 2.03
CA VAL A 72 7.11 11.03 1.50
C VAL A 72 6.00 10.26 0.78
N GLY A 73 4.77 10.38 1.25
CA GLY A 73 3.60 9.80 0.61
C GLY A 73 3.38 10.21 -0.83
N ALA A 74 3.94 11.32 -1.30
CA ALA A 74 3.88 11.69 -2.71
C ALA A 74 4.64 10.73 -3.63
N ALA A 75 5.67 10.03 -3.12
CA ALA A 75 6.42 8.99 -3.82
C ALA A 75 5.98 7.57 -3.44
N MET A 76 4.96 7.44 -2.60
CA MET A 76 4.43 6.17 -2.09
C MET A 76 2.92 6.09 -2.36
N TRP A 77 2.49 6.61 -3.48
CA TRP A 77 1.09 6.65 -3.86
C TRP A 77 0.71 5.41 -4.66
N CYS A 78 -0.56 5.02 -4.53
CA CYS A 78 -1.17 4.08 -5.44
C CYS A 78 -2.26 4.82 -6.20
N GLY A 79 -2.29 4.69 -7.53
CA GLY A 79 -3.29 5.33 -8.40
C GLY A 79 -4.73 4.99 -8.04
N SER A 80 -4.94 3.92 -7.28
CA SER A 80 -6.25 3.44 -6.83
C SER A 80 -6.73 4.05 -5.53
N THR A 81 -6.42 5.27 -5.16
CA THR A 81 -6.96 5.96 -3.96
C THR A 81 -6.67 5.31 -2.60
N SER A 82 -5.92 4.24 -2.53
CA SER A 82 -5.58 3.61 -1.26
C SER A 82 -4.14 3.82 -0.85
N LEU A 83 -3.95 3.75 0.45
CA LEU A 83 -2.65 3.85 1.07
C LEU A 83 -1.86 2.56 0.78
N PRO A 84 -0.67 2.65 0.20
CA PRO A 84 0.15 1.48 -0.08
C PRO A 84 0.63 0.86 1.23
N THR A 85 0.46 -0.44 1.36
CA THR A 85 0.96 -1.20 2.51
C THR A 85 1.60 -2.49 2.03
N GLY A 86 2.92 -2.64 2.21
CA GLY A 86 3.61 -3.92 2.01
C GLY A 86 3.25 -4.68 0.73
N GLY A 87 3.27 -4.01 -0.42
CA GLY A 87 2.90 -4.63 -1.70
C GLY A 87 1.40 -4.56 -2.03
N ASN A 88 0.66 -3.75 -1.32
CA ASN A 88 -0.79 -3.65 -1.45
C ASN A 88 -1.21 -2.25 -1.86
N CYS A 89 -1.99 -2.14 -2.92
CA CYS A 89 -2.54 -0.89 -3.46
C CYS A 89 -3.97 -1.13 -3.89
N GLU A 90 -4.94 -0.91 -3.02
CA GLU A 90 -6.33 -1.21 -3.35
C GLU A 90 -7.32 -0.27 -2.68
N PRO A 91 -8.53 -0.10 -3.22
CA PRO A 91 -9.63 0.58 -2.54
C PRO A 91 -10.01 -0.14 -1.24
N ILE A 92 -10.55 0.58 -0.28
CA ILE A 92 -10.83 0.06 1.06
C ILE A 92 -12.05 -0.87 1.07
N SER A 93 -13.12 -0.51 0.36
CA SER A 93 -14.37 -1.26 0.26
C SER A 93 -15.16 -0.80 -0.96
N ILE A 94 -16.04 -1.65 -1.47
CA ILE A 94 -16.89 -1.38 -2.64
C ILE A 94 -18.36 -1.69 -2.34
N ASP A 95 -19.26 -1.05 -3.08
CA ASP A 95 -20.65 -1.45 -3.15
C ASP A 95 -20.79 -2.56 -4.19
N GLY A 96 -21.08 -3.77 -3.73
CA GLY A 96 -21.08 -4.90 -4.65
C GLY A 96 -21.43 -6.25 -4.04
N VAL A 97 -21.04 -7.27 -4.75
CA VAL A 97 -21.22 -8.69 -4.39
C VAL A 97 -19.85 -9.37 -4.34
N ARG A 98 -19.61 -10.17 -3.31
CA ARG A 98 -18.42 -11.01 -3.17
C ARG A 98 -18.80 -12.45 -2.88
N TYR A 99 -18.10 -13.36 -3.51
CA TYR A 99 -18.13 -14.79 -3.19
C TYR A 99 -16.78 -15.27 -2.66
N ASP A 100 -16.81 -16.02 -1.57
CA ASP A 100 -15.65 -16.74 -1.03
C ASP A 100 -15.93 -18.24 -1.07
N SER A 101 -15.04 -18.99 -1.71
CA SER A 101 -15.14 -20.46 -1.75
C SER A 101 -14.90 -21.09 -0.38
N PRO A 102 -15.35 -22.32 -0.14
CA PRO A 102 -14.81 -23.16 0.91
C PRO A 102 -13.31 -23.39 0.72
N THR A 103 -12.61 -23.69 1.80
CA THR A 103 -11.20 -24.11 1.73
C THR A 103 -11.12 -25.59 1.36
N PHE A 104 -10.37 -25.90 0.31
CA PHE A 104 -10.11 -27.27 -0.14
C PHE A 104 -8.60 -27.52 -0.21
N ALA A 105 -8.10 -28.48 0.55
CA ALA A 105 -6.68 -28.86 0.63
C ALA A 105 -5.74 -27.65 0.87
N GLY A 106 -6.18 -26.67 1.67
CA GLY A 106 -5.44 -25.44 1.94
C GLY A 106 -5.71 -24.31 0.95
N PHE A 107 -6.36 -24.54 -0.18
CA PHE A 107 -6.69 -23.52 -1.18
C PHE A 107 -8.07 -22.91 -0.93
N SER A 108 -8.19 -21.61 -1.15
CA SER A 108 -9.46 -20.88 -1.23
C SER A 108 -9.39 -19.82 -2.30
N ALA A 109 -10.52 -19.52 -2.93
CA ALA A 109 -10.66 -18.49 -3.95
C ALA A 109 -11.77 -17.51 -3.57
N SER A 110 -11.62 -16.27 -3.98
CA SER A 110 -12.62 -15.23 -3.81
C SER A 110 -12.73 -14.42 -5.09
N ALA A 111 -13.94 -13.92 -5.36
CA ALA A 111 -14.19 -12.98 -6.44
C ALA A 111 -15.22 -11.95 -6.00
N SER A 112 -15.06 -10.70 -6.40
CA SER A 112 -16.07 -9.67 -6.21
C SER A 112 -16.32 -8.86 -7.47
N TRP A 113 -17.50 -8.28 -7.54
CA TRP A 113 -17.93 -7.38 -8.57
C TRP A 113 -18.76 -6.28 -7.93
N GLY A 114 -18.50 -5.05 -8.31
CA GLY A 114 -19.10 -3.87 -7.70
C GLY A 114 -19.51 -2.81 -8.71
N ALA A 115 -19.88 -1.65 -8.16
CA ALA A 115 -20.17 -0.48 -8.93
C ALA A 115 -18.97 -0.04 -9.77
N ASP A 116 -19.23 0.75 -10.81
CA ASP A 116 -18.24 1.43 -11.63
C ASP A 116 -17.28 0.45 -12.36
N ASP A 117 -17.84 -0.67 -12.88
CA ASP A 117 -17.12 -1.71 -13.61
C ASP A 117 -15.94 -2.35 -12.84
N PHE A 118 -15.99 -2.23 -11.52
CA PHE A 118 -15.00 -2.88 -10.65
C PHE A 118 -15.21 -4.40 -10.60
N TRP A 119 -14.13 -5.14 -10.73
CA TRP A 119 -14.10 -6.58 -10.42
C TRP A 119 -12.73 -6.99 -9.90
N ASP A 120 -12.70 -8.02 -9.08
CA ASP A 120 -11.46 -8.58 -8.57
C ASP A 120 -11.55 -10.07 -8.28
N VAL A 121 -10.37 -10.70 -8.20
CA VAL A 121 -10.21 -12.11 -7.85
C VAL A 121 -9.00 -12.29 -6.93
N ALA A 122 -9.07 -13.30 -6.07
CA ALA A 122 -7.94 -13.71 -5.25
C ALA A 122 -7.91 -15.22 -5.07
N LEU A 123 -6.71 -15.81 -5.16
CA LEU A 123 -6.43 -17.21 -4.85
C LEU A 123 -5.47 -17.26 -3.67
N ARG A 124 -5.80 -18.04 -2.65
CA ARG A 124 -5.03 -18.17 -1.41
C ARG A 124 -4.70 -19.62 -1.13
N TYR A 125 -3.55 -19.83 -0.52
CA TYR A 125 -3.12 -21.11 0.02
C TYR A 125 -2.59 -20.92 1.45
N ALA A 126 -2.94 -21.83 2.35
CA ALA A 126 -2.33 -21.94 3.67
C ALA A 126 -2.20 -23.41 4.09
N GLY A 127 -1.06 -23.74 4.69
CA GLY A 127 -0.81 -25.10 5.13
C GLY A 127 0.41 -25.24 6.03
N GLU A 128 0.56 -26.43 6.62
CA GLU A 128 1.74 -26.80 7.41
C GLU A 128 2.24 -28.18 6.96
N ILE A 129 3.52 -28.26 6.65
CA ILE A 129 4.17 -29.51 6.19
C ILE A 129 5.55 -29.60 6.84
N SER A 130 5.81 -30.73 7.50
CA SER A 130 7.13 -31.06 8.07
C SER A 130 7.72 -29.97 8.98
N GLY A 131 6.85 -29.28 9.76
CA GLY A 131 7.27 -28.22 10.68
C GLY A 131 7.50 -26.87 10.02
N PHE A 132 7.05 -26.69 8.78
CA PHE A 132 7.00 -25.38 8.10
C PHE A 132 5.57 -24.95 7.88
N LYS A 133 5.23 -23.73 8.29
CA LYS A 133 3.99 -23.05 7.94
C LYS A 133 4.19 -22.26 6.68
N PHE A 134 3.22 -22.35 5.78
CA PHE A 134 3.17 -21.63 4.51
C PHE A 134 1.87 -20.87 4.39
N ALA A 135 1.93 -19.66 3.87
CA ALA A 135 0.78 -18.95 3.35
C ALA A 135 1.19 -18.22 2.07
N ALA A 136 0.32 -18.22 1.07
CA ALA A 136 0.58 -17.52 -0.18
C ALA A 136 -0.74 -17.00 -0.76
N VAL A 137 -0.66 -15.92 -1.51
CA VAL A 137 -1.78 -15.34 -2.23
C VAL A 137 -1.32 -14.74 -3.55
N ALA A 138 -2.21 -14.78 -4.53
CA ALA A 138 -2.15 -13.92 -5.71
C ALA A 138 -3.55 -13.32 -5.92
N ALA A 139 -3.61 -12.04 -6.22
CA ALA A 139 -4.85 -11.31 -6.44
C ALA A 139 -4.69 -10.28 -7.54
N TYR A 140 -5.78 -9.97 -8.20
CA TYR A 140 -5.85 -8.94 -9.22
C TYR A 140 -7.19 -8.22 -9.14
N TYR A 141 -7.18 -6.91 -9.28
CA TYR A 141 -8.39 -6.13 -9.51
C TYR A 141 -8.26 -5.26 -10.76
N HIS A 142 -9.41 -4.89 -11.28
CA HIS A 142 -9.56 -3.95 -12.38
C HIS A 142 -10.72 -3.00 -12.08
N ASN A 143 -10.51 -1.73 -12.42
CA ASN A 143 -11.51 -0.68 -12.29
C ASN A 143 -11.41 0.26 -13.48
N SER A 144 -12.51 0.40 -14.22
CA SER A 144 -12.61 1.27 -15.40
C SER A 144 -13.54 2.47 -15.18
N ASP A 145 -13.72 2.90 -13.93
CA ASP A 145 -14.56 4.06 -13.61
C ASP A 145 -14.00 5.35 -14.21
N GLU A 146 -14.85 6.07 -14.92
CA GLU A 146 -14.52 7.37 -15.51
C GLU A 146 -14.41 8.50 -14.47
N ARG A 147 -14.74 8.23 -13.19
CA ARG A 147 -14.80 9.22 -12.11
C ARG A 147 -13.79 8.91 -11.00
N ALA A 148 -12.52 9.05 -11.28
CA ALA A 148 -11.53 8.92 -10.22
C ALA A 148 -11.71 10.00 -9.14
N TYR A 149 -12.05 9.57 -7.93
CA TYR A 149 -12.03 10.43 -6.76
C TYR A 149 -10.58 10.63 -6.31
N THR A 150 -10.00 11.76 -6.63
CA THR A 150 -8.69 12.14 -6.09
C THR A 150 -8.91 12.81 -4.73
N GLY A 151 -8.70 12.06 -3.65
CA GLY A 151 -8.93 12.53 -2.29
C GLY A 151 -8.08 13.72 -1.82
N PHE A 152 -7.18 14.23 -2.66
CA PHE A 152 -6.36 15.43 -2.42
C PHE A 152 -6.78 16.64 -3.25
N ASN A 153 -7.90 16.60 -3.93
CA ASN A 153 -8.43 17.70 -4.76
C ASN A 153 -8.87 18.96 -3.98
N THR A 154 -8.44 19.10 -2.74
CA THR A 154 -8.72 20.33 -1.96
C THR A 154 -7.83 21.50 -2.34
N VAL A 155 -6.81 21.31 -3.18
CA VAL A 155 -5.85 22.37 -3.51
C VAL A 155 -6.28 23.23 -4.70
N VAL A 156 -7.11 22.73 -5.60
CA VAL A 156 -7.55 23.53 -6.76
C VAL A 156 -9.00 23.18 -7.12
N GLY A 157 -9.95 23.96 -6.72
CA GLY A 157 -11.40 23.84 -6.94
C GLY A 157 -11.90 23.55 -8.36
N THR A 158 -11.35 22.57 -9.03
CA THR A 158 -11.77 22.06 -10.32
C THR A 158 -12.08 20.58 -10.19
N SER A 159 -13.36 20.26 -10.19
CA SER A 159 -13.90 18.91 -10.31
C SER A 159 -13.74 18.42 -11.76
N ASN A 160 -12.55 18.02 -12.18
CA ASN A 160 -12.41 17.29 -13.43
C ASN A 160 -12.18 15.83 -13.11
N PRO A 161 -13.06 14.92 -13.48
CA PRO A 161 -12.85 13.51 -13.31
C PRO A 161 -11.69 13.07 -14.24
N LEU A 162 -10.64 12.56 -13.63
CA LEU A 162 -9.64 11.79 -14.38
C LEU A 162 -10.34 10.53 -14.86
N LYS A 163 -10.29 10.27 -16.15
CA LYS A 163 -10.71 8.98 -16.66
C LYS A 163 -9.75 7.93 -16.11
N ARG A 164 -10.28 6.89 -15.49
CA ARG A 164 -9.51 5.87 -14.84
C ARG A 164 -9.77 4.53 -15.50
N ASP A 165 -8.73 3.94 -16.03
CA ASP A 165 -8.64 2.52 -16.33
C ASP A 165 -7.41 2.01 -15.59
N ALA A 166 -7.59 1.29 -14.52
CA ALA A 166 -6.51 0.87 -13.64
C ALA A 166 -6.68 -0.57 -13.20
N GLY A 167 -5.58 -1.30 -13.19
CA GLY A 167 -5.50 -2.63 -12.64
C GLY A 167 -4.40 -2.72 -11.60
N TYR A 168 -4.53 -3.65 -10.66
CA TYR A 168 -3.47 -3.94 -9.71
C TYR A 168 -3.32 -5.43 -9.50
N PHE A 169 -2.13 -5.94 -9.77
CA PHE A 169 -1.72 -7.29 -9.40
C PHE A 169 -0.96 -7.26 -8.09
N GLN A 170 -1.27 -8.17 -7.18
CA GLN A 170 -0.53 -8.36 -5.96
C GLN A 170 -0.32 -9.84 -5.66
N ALA A 171 0.84 -10.15 -5.08
CA ALA A 171 1.17 -11.47 -4.59
C ALA A 171 1.94 -11.36 -3.28
N GLY A 172 1.70 -12.29 -2.37
CA GLY A 172 2.42 -12.39 -1.10
C GLY A 172 2.69 -13.83 -0.73
N ALA A 173 3.80 -14.08 -0.04
CA ALA A 173 4.14 -15.40 0.46
C ALA A 173 4.85 -15.31 1.82
N TYR A 174 4.47 -16.19 2.72
CA TYR A 174 5.02 -16.34 4.05
C TYR A 174 5.50 -17.76 4.29
N LEU A 175 6.65 -17.89 4.91
CA LEU A 175 7.24 -19.16 5.34
C LEU A 175 7.76 -19.03 6.77
N GLN A 176 7.44 -19.98 7.64
CA GLN A 176 7.99 -20.06 8.98
C GLN A 176 8.43 -21.50 9.31
N HIS A 177 9.64 -21.66 9.82
CA HIS A 177 10.06 -22.89 10.47
C HIS A 177 9.61 -22.88 11.93
N VAL A 178 8.62 -23.69 12.28
CA VAL A 178 7.92 -23.65 13.57
C VAL A 178 8.86 -23.79 14.77
N LYS A 179 9.82 -24.73 14.68
CA LYS A 179 10.73 -25.04 15.81
C LYS A 179 11.71 -23.90 16.11
N SER A 180 12.29 -23.28 15.09
CA SER A 180 13.26 -22.20 15.28
C SER A 180 12.58 -20.83 15.37
N GLY A 181 11.33 -20.70 14.92
CA GLY A 181 10.64 -19.43 14.77
C GLY A 181 11.18 -18.54 13.66
N LEU A 182 12.19 -18.99 12.89
CA LEU A 182 12.68 -18.26 11.74
C LEU A 182 11.59 -18.12 10.69
N PHE A 183 11.41 -16.92 10.16
CA PHE A 183 10.43 -16.65 9.12
C PHE A 183 10.98 -15.77 8.00
N LEU A 184 10.34 -15.90 6.85
CA LEU A 184 10.52 -15.07 5.69
C LEU A 184 9.14 -14.68 5.15
N TYR A 185 8.96 -13.42 4.81
CA TYR A 185 7.79 -12.89 4.12
C TYR A 185 8.25 -12.05 2.95
N GLY A 186 7.57 -12.19 1.82
CA GLY A 186 7.80 -11.37 0.64
C GLY A 186 6.47 -10.99 -0.02
N ALA A 187 6.42 -9.81 -0.60
CA ALA A 187 5.27 -9.33 -1.36
C ALA A 187 5.73 -8.59 -2.61
N TYR A 188 4.89 -8.63 -3.63
CA TYR A 188 5.04 -7.92 -4.89
C TYR A 188 3.71 -7.32 -5.29
N GLY A 189 3.75 -6.09 -5.81
CA GLY A 189 2.60 -5.41 -6.38
C GLY A 189 2.97 -4.71 -7.68
N LYS A 190 2.08 -4.73 -8.65
CA LYS A 190 2.21 -3.97 -9.90
C LYS A 190 0.92 -3.28 -10.22
N GLU A 191 1.01 -1.99 -10.43
CA GLU A 191 -0.07 -1.12 -10.88
C GLU A 191 0.00 -0.97 -12.39
N TYR A 192 -1.16 -1.06 -13.05
CA TYR A 192 -1.36 -0.79 -14.46
C TYR A 192 -2.21 0.46 -14.54
N ASN A 193 -1.65 1.54 -15.10
CA ASN A 193 -2.27 2.85 -15.14
C ASN A 193 -2.49 3.28 -16.59
N ASP A 194 -3.72 3.13 -17.07
CA ASP A 194 -4.18 3.78 -18.30
C ASP A 194 -4.90 5.10 -17.99
N ASN A 195 -4.39 5.82 -16.98
CA ASN A 195 -4.92 7.11 -16.59
C ASN A 195 -4.46 8.17 -17.59
N ILE A 196 -5.32 8.50 -18.53
CA ILE A 196 -5.12 9.61 -19.45
C ILE A 196 -5.63 10.87 -18.73
N LEU A 197 -4.77 11.86 -18.58
CA LEU A 197 -5.19 13.23 -18.34
C LEU A 197 -5.89 13.70 -19.62
N ASP A 198 -7.17 13.32 -19.80
CA ASP A 198 -7.90 13.65 -20.99
C ASP A 198 -8.39 15.09 -20.91
N ASP A 199 -8.06 15.76 -21.98
CA ASP A 199 -8.57 16.96 -22.58
C ASP A 199 -8.51 18.27 -21.84
N GLY A 200 -8.06 19.27 -22.54
CA GLY A 200 -8.44 20.70 -22.50
C GLY A 200 -8.54 21.42 -21.15
N ASN A 201 -8.56 20.69 -20.07
CA ASN A 201 -8.52 21.11 -18.69
C ASN A 201 -7.34 20.52 -17.93
N ALA A 202 -6.22 20.31 -18.62
CA ALA A 202 -4.95 20.11 -17.94
C ALA A 202 -4.86 21.09 -16.77
N PHE A 203 -4.65 20.58 -15.60
CA PHE A 203 -4.50 21.30 -14.35
C PHE A 203 -3.83 22.65 -14.60
N LYS A 204 -4.58 23.74 -14.59
CA LYS A 204 -4.06 25.08 -14.88
C LYS A 204 -3.25 25.60 -13.70
N LEU A 205 -2.16 24.94 -13.39
CA LEU A 205 -1.10 25.47 -12.52
C LEU A 205 -0.23 26.51 -13.23
N GLY A 206 -0.76 27.17 -14.27
CA GLY A 206 -0.01 28.19 -15.02
C GLY A 206 1.13 27.63 -15.86
N ILE A 207 1.15 26.32 -16.10
CA ILE A 207 2.13 25.67 -16.98
C ILE A 207 1.61 25.79 -18.41
N PRO A 208 2.35 26.39 -19.36
CA PRO A 208 1.89 26.50 -20.74
C PRO A 208 1.96 25.12 -21.41
N GLY A 209 0.83 24.62 -21.90
CA GLY A 209 0.76 23.46 -22.77
C GLY A 209 -0.30 22.46 -22.33
N ASN A 210 -0.90 21.81 -23.30
CA ASN A 210 -1.71 20.61 -23.09
C ASN A 210 -0.78 19.47 -22.69
N LEU A 211 -0.63 19.21 -21.39
CA LEU A 211 0.09 18.03 -20.92
C LEU A 211 -0.87 16.85 -20.94
N THR A 212 -0.85 16.10 -22.02
CA THR A 212 -1.29 14.70 -22.05
C THR A 212 -0.09 13.88 -21.55
N ALA A 213 -0.02 13.65 -20.25
CA ALA A 213 1.00 12.77 -19.69
C ALA A 213 0.30 11.58 -19.04
N GLU A 214 0.64 10.38 -19.49
CA GLU A 214 0.21 9.15 -18.85
C GLU A 214 1.02 8.93 -17.57
N GLN A 215 0.36 8.46 -16.53
CA GLN A 215 1.06 7.98 -15.34
C GLN A 215 1.74 6.65 -15.69
N PRO A 216 3.02 6.45 -15.39
CA PRO A 216 3.69 5.19 -15.64
C PRO A 216 3.10 4.05 -14.80
N ASP A 217 3.24 2.83 -15.29
CA ASP A 217 2.98 1.62 -14.49
C ASP A 217 3.95 1.57 -13.32
N GLY A 218 3.42 1.55 -12.11
CA GLY A 218 4.22 1.45 -10.89
C GLY A 218 4.37 0.01 -10.41
N HIS A 219 5.42 -0.26 -9.65
CA HIS A 219 5.56 -1.54 -8.96
C HIS A 219 6.26 -1.40 -7.61
N VAL A 220 5.97 -2.35 -6.75
CA VAL A 220 6.56 -2.46 -5.41
C VAL A 220 6.98 -3.90 -5.14
N TRP A 221 8.13 -4.07 -4.49
CA TRP A 221 8.47 -5.33 -3.87
C TRP A 221 8.92 -5.11 -2.43
N TYR A 222 8.58 -6.07 -1.57
CA TYR A 222 8.84 -6.03 -0.15
C TYR A 222 9.37 -7.38 0.32
N ILE A 223 10.35 -7.35 1.19
CA ILE A 223 10.88 -8.55 1.85
C ILE A 223 11.07 -8.28 3.35
N LYS A 224 10.73 -9.25 4.16
CA LYS A 224 10.92 -9.22 5.61
C LYS A 224 11.36 -10.57 6.10
N ALA A 225 12.39 -10.59 6.94
CA ALA A 225 12.88 -11.81 7.58
C ALA A 225 13.10 -11.56 9.07
N GLY A 226 12.91 -12.61 9.87
CA GLY A 226 13.07 -12.46 11.30
C GLY A 226 12.94 -13.78 12.07
N ILE A 227 12.84 -13.62 13.37
CA ILE A 227 12.65 -14.71 14.30
C ILE A 227 11.53 -14.38 15.29
N ARG A 228 10.62 -15.33 15.50
CA ARG A 228 9.52 -15.28 16.45
C ARG A 228 9.70 -16.37 17.49
N GLN A 229 9.96 -16.00 18.74
CA GLN A 229 10.22 -16.95 19.83
C GLN A 229 9.66 -16.44 21.16
N ASN A 230 9.34 -17.37 22.04
CA ASN A 230 8.89 -17.05 23.39
C ASN A 230 10.10 -16.98 24.35
N TRP A 231 10.91 -15.92 24.22
CA TRP A 231 12.07 -15.71 25.14
C TRP A 231 11.64 -15.18 26.51
N LEU A 232 10.51 -14.50 26.57
CA LEU A 232 9.94 -13.96 27.78
C LEU A 232 8.63 -14.70 28.13
N PRO A 233 8.27 -14.85 29.41
CA PRO A 233 7.02 -15.48 29.83
C PRO A 233 5.79 -14.61 29.56
N LEU A 234 5.90 -13.56 28.77
CA LEU A 234 4.83 -12.63 28.42
C LEU A 234 4.06 -13.05 27.19
N GLY A 235 4.70 -13.73 26.26
CA GLY A 235 4.24 -14.07 24.92
C GLY A 235 5.40 -14.07 23.94
N ALA A 236 5.10 -14.07 22.65
CA ALA A 236 6.13 -14.09 21.63
C ALA A 236 6.88 -12.75 21.53
N THR A 237 8.19 -12.85 21.40
CA THR A 237 9.07 -11.75 20.99
C THR A 237 9.43 -11.95 19.52
N VAL A 238 9.28 -10.93 18.70
CA VAL A 238 9.61 -10.96 17.28
C VAL A 238 10.67 -9.91 16.98
N LEU A 239 11.78 -10.33 16.41
CA LEU A 239 12.81 -9.45 15.84
C LEU A 239 12.80 -9.63 14.33
N TYR A 240 12.82 -8.51 13.60
CA TYR A 240 12.80 -8.57 12.13
C TYR A 240 13.59 -7.43 11.50
N GLY A 241 14.04 -7.68 10.28
CA GLY A 241 14.50 -6.67 9.34
C GLY A 241 13.62 -6.69 8.09
N GLU A 242 13.49 -5.54 7.46
CA GLU A 242 12.66 -5.35 6.27
C GLU A 242 13.35 -4.47 5.24
N TYR A 243 12.97 -4.69 3.98
CA TYR A 243 13.34 -3.83 2.85
C TYR A 243 12.17 -3.74 1.88
N GLU A 244 11.96 -2.55 1.35
CA GLU A 244 10.97 -2.26 0.32
C GLU A 244 11.54 -1.33 -0.73
N GLU A 245 11.15 -1.55 -1.98
CA GLU A 245 11.41 -0.62 -3.07
C GLU A 245 10.15 -0.42 -3.89
N ARG A 246 9.80 0.85 -4.13
CA ARG A 246 8.69 1.30 -4.95
C ARG A 246 9.25 2.09 -6.11
N ASN A 247 8.83 1.75 -7.31
CA ASN A 247 9.22 2.43 -8.53
C ASN A 247 7.97 2.92 -9.23
N ASP A 248 7.98 4.19 -9.63
CA ASP A 248 6.93 4.86 -10.39
C ASP A 248 5.54 4.88 -9.72
N MET A 249 5.53 4.76 -8.40
CA MET A 249 4.31 4.83 -7.57
C MET A 249 4.20 6.22 -6.91
N PHE A 250 3.96 7.24 -7.70
CA PHE A 250 3.85 8.61 -7.24
C PHE A 250 2.46 9.21 -7.47
N HIS A 251 2.15 10.26 -6.73
CA HIS A 251 0.86 10.94 -6.84
C HIS A 251 0.68 11.55 -8.24
N PRO A 252 -0.47 11.37 -8.91
CA PRO A 252 -0.71 11.89 -10.27
C PRO A 252 -0.47 13.39 -10.41
N ASP A 253 -0.70 14.18 -9.36
CA ASP A 253 -0.45 15.63 -9.37
C ASP A 253 1.05 15.99 -9.61
N MET A 254 1.95 15.05 -9.35
CA MET A 254 3.39 15.24 -9.62
C MET A 254 3.70 15.31 -11.11
N ILE A 255 2.85 14.71 -11.97
CA ILE A 255 2.99 14.81 -13.43
C ILE A 255 2.86 16.28 -13.87
N ALA A 256 1.93 17.03 -13.28
CA ALA A 256 1.77 18.45 -13.57
C ALA A 256 2.99 19.30 -13.17
N LEU A 257 3.83 18.77 -12.27
CA LEU A 257 5.11 19.38 -11.87
C LEU A 257 6.28 18.90 -12.73
N GLY A 258 6.03 18.10 -13.76
CA GLY A 258 7.05 17.59 -14.66
C GLY A 258 7.82 16.38 -14.11
N VAL A 259 7.23 15.64 -13.18
CA VAL A 259 7.73 14.35 -12.71
C VAL A 259 7.22 13.26 -13.65
N ASP A 260 8.09 12.40 -14.14
CA ASP A 260 7.79 11.27 -15.02
C ASP A 260 8.21 9.91 -14.43
N GLY A 261 8.84 9.90 -13.26
CA GLY A 261 9.21 8.69 -12.55
C GLY A 261 9.56 8.96 -11.09
N SER A 262 9.51 7.92 -10.28
CA SER A 262 9.91 7.97 -8.87
C SER A 262 10.53 6.67 -8.39
N GLN A 263 11.39 6.77 -7.40
CA GLN A 263 11.85 5.62 -6.63
C GLN A 263 11.80 5.96 -5.14
N ASN A 264 11.22 5.07 -4.36
CA ASN A 264 11.28 5.13 -2.91
C ASN A 264 11.83 3.80 -2.39
N LYS A 265 12.95 3.87 -1.67
CA LYS A 265 13.54 2.73 -0.98
C LYS A 265 13.35 2.89 0.52
N GLN A 266 13.08 1.80 1.17
CA GLN A 266 12.92 1.74 2.61
C GLN A 266 13.63 0.52 3.15
N TRP A 267 14.39 0.69 4.22
CA TRP A 267 14.85 -0.42 5.04
C TRP A 267 14.55 -0.16 6.51
N GLY A 268 14.33 -1.21 7.28
CA GLY A 268 13.99 -1.05 8.69
C GLY A 268 14.33 -2.27 9.54
N LEU A 269 14.32 -2.02 10.84
CA LEU A 269 14.44 -3.04 11.88
C LEU A 269 13.30 -2.86 12.87
N GLY A 270 12.77 -3.95 13.39
CA GLY A 270 11.67 -3.88 14.34
C GLY A 270 11.73 -4.96 15.42
N LEU A 271 11.18 -4.58 16.54
CA LEU A 271 10.91 -5.45 17.68
C LEU A 271 9.41 -5.42 17.98
N VAL A 272 8.78 -6.58 18.12
CA VAL A 272 7.42 -6.72 18.65
C VAL A 272 7.47 -7.64 19.85
N GLN A 273 6.81 -7.24 20.94
CA GLN A 273 6.58 -8.06 22.13
C GLN A 273 5.08 -8.27 22.32
N GLU A 274 4.65 -9.51 22.22
CA GLU A 274 3.28 -9.89 22.56
C GLU A 274 3.13 -10.06 24.08
N ILE A 275 1.99 -9.63 24.60
CA ILE A 275 1.61 -9.79 26.01
C ILE A 275 0.28 -10.54 26.01
N ASP A 276 0.36 -11.87 26.04
CA ASP A 276 -0.79 -12.77 25.88
C ASP A 276 -1.88 -12.52 26.93
N ALA A 277 -1.48 -12.25 28.18
CA ALA A 277 -2.41 -11.97 29.27
C ALA A 277 -3.27 -10.71 29.07
N ALA A 278 -2.81 -9.79 28.22
CA ALA A 278 -3.50 -8.54 27.93
C ALA A 278 -4.04 -8.49 26.49
N ALA A 279 -3.90 -9.58 25.71
CA ALA A 279 -4.16 -9.60 24.28
C ALA A 279 -3.56 -8.38 23.57
N MET A 280 -2.32 -8.03 23.91
CA MET A 280 -1.66 -6.80 23.50
C MET A 280 -0.34 -7.10 22.79
N SER A 281 0.00 -6.27 21.80
CA SER A 281 1.32 -6.22 21.18
C SER A 281 1.92 -4.83 21.36
N LEU A 282 3.18 -4.78 21.78
CA LEU A 282 3.99 -3.57 21.85
C LEU A 282 5.04 -3.64 20.75
N TRP A 283 5.37 -2.51 20.11
CA TRP A 283 6.43 -2.48 19.11
C TRP A 283 7.30 -1.24 19.19
N LEU A 284 8.52 -1.41 18.71
CA LEU A 284 9.48 -0.36 18.42
C LEU A 284 10.09 -0.65 17.04
N THR A 285 10.07 0.34 16.15
CA THR A 285 10.64 0.20 14.81
C THR A 285 11.52 1.39 14.46
N TYR A 286 12.57 1.14 13.71
CA TYR A 286 13.38 2.13 13.04
C TYR A 286 13.30 1.90 11.53
N ARG A 287 13.15 2.99 10.76
CA ARG A 287 13.15 2.96 9.30
C ARG A 287 13.91 4.13 8.73
N ASN A 288 14.60 3.87 7.63
CA ASN A 288 15.21 4.87 6.78
C ASN A 288 14.51 4.85 5.42
N TYR A 289 14.21 6.01 4.90
CA TYR A 289 13.58 6.23 3.58
C TYR A 289 14.50 7.05 2.72
N GLU A 290 14.76 6.55 1.50
CA GLU A 290 15.44 7.26 0.41
C GLU A 290 14.42 7.48 -0.72
N THR A 291 14.18 8.73 -1.07
CA THR A 291 13.20 9.12 -2.10
C THR A 291 13.87 9.88 -3.22
N SER A 292 13.57 9.52 -4.46
CA SER A 292 14.03 10.25 -5.64
C SER A 292 12.93 10.34 -6.71
N PHE A 293 12.98 11.41 -7.49
CA PHE A 293 12.10 11.66 -8.62
C PHE A 293 12.91 11.86 -9.88
N SER A 294 12.33 11.55 -11.04
CA SER A 294 12.85 11.84 -12.37
C SER A 294 11.84 12.66 -13.17
N GLY A 295 12.34 13.34 -14.20
CA GLY A 295 11.54 14.15 -15.09
C GLY A 295 12.07 15.57 -15.30
N PRO A 296 11.56 16.26 -16.33
CA PRO A 296 12.04 17.61 -16.69
C PRO A 296 11.77 18.68 -15.63
N GLY A 297 10.79 18.47 -14.74
CA GLY A 297 10.44 19.40 -13.65
C GLY A 297 11.20 19.17 -12.35
N VAL A 298 12.05 18.13 -12.28
CA VAL A 298 12.70 17.71 -11.03
C VAL A 298 13.87 18.61 -10.67
N ALA A 299 14.63 19.08 -11.69
CA ALA A 299 15.84 19.87 -11.47
C ALA A 299 15.57 21.16 -10.66
N GLY A 300 16.26 21.30 -9.53
CA GLY A 300 16.12 22.46 -8.63
C GLY A 300 14.89 22.43 -7.71
N ALA A 301 13.95 21.51 -7.93
CA ALA A 301 12.75 21.36 -7.10
C ALA A 301 12.82 20.09 -6.23
N PHE A 302 13.02 18.93 -6.85
CA PHE A 302 12.95 17.60 -6.21
C PHE A 302 14.25 16.82 -6.34
N ASP A 303 15.35 17.45 -6.73
CA ASP A 303 16.67 16.85 -6.79
C ASP A 303 17.38 16.86 -5.42
N ASN A 304 18.26 15.88 -5.19
CA ASN A 304 19.09 15.78 -3.99
C ASN A 304 18.27 15.85 -2.69
N LEU A 305 17.22 15.03 -2.61
CA LEU A 305 16.42 14.89 -1.38
C LEU A 305 17.24 14.24 -0.27
N ASP A 306 16.99 14.67 0.96
CA ASP A 306 17.62 14.07 2.13
C ASP A 306 16.92 12.76 2.48
N ASP A 307 17.68 11.80 3.01
CA ASP A 307 17.13 10.58 3.61
C ASP A 307 16.35 10.93 4.88
N ILE A 308 15.33 10.13 5.17
CA ILE A 308 14.46 10.35 6.33
C ILE A 308 14.55 9.16 7.28
N ASP A 309 14.94 9.44 8.52
CA ASP A 309 14.95 8.45 9.59
C ASP A 309 13.72 8.58 10.47
N VAL A 310 12.99 7.48 10.66
CA VAL A 310 11.76 7.44 11.44
C VAL A 310 11.85 6.36 12.52
N VAL A 311 11.63 6.74 13.77
CA VAL A 311 11.45 5.81 14.89
C VAL A 311 9.99 5.85 15.31
N THR A 312 9.34 4.69 15.32
CA THR A 312 7.96 4.57 15.81
C THR A 312 7.86 3.55 16.94
N ALA A 313 7.00 3.85 17.89
CA ALA A 313 6.62 2.92 18.95
C ALA A 313 5.10 2.94 19.09
N GLY A 314 4.53 1.81 19.45
CA GLY A 314 3.09 1.71 19.61
C GLY A 314 2.64 0.47 20.35
N ALA A 315 1.34 0.42 20.58
CA ALA A 315 0.65 -0.69 21.20
C ALA A 315 -0.66 -0.97 20.47
N MET A 316 -1.02 -2.25 20.36
CA MET A 316 -2.32 -2.69 19.87
C MET A 316 -2.93 -3.64 20.91
N ILE A 317 -4.18 -3.43 21.27
CA ILE A 317 -4.95 -4.29 22.16
C ILE A 317 -6.11 -4.87 21.35
N SER A 318 -6.28 -6.18 21.38
CA SER A 318 -7.39 -6.88 20.73
C SER A 318 -8.44 -7.26 21.78
N PHE A 319 -9.71 -6.90 21.52
CA PHE A 319 -10.84 -7.17 22.42
C PHE A 319 -11.72 -8.30 21.89
#